data_0698363041ccbdcc5e9ac5c78cb2594d
#
_entry.id   0698363041ccbdcc5e9ac5c78cb2594d
#
_cell.length_a   1.000
_cell.length_b   1.000
_cell.length_c   1.000
_cell.angle_alpha   90.00
_cell.angle_beta   90.00
_cell.angle_gamma   90.00
#
_symmetry.space_group_name_H-M   'P 1'
#
loop_
_entity.id
_entity.type
_entity.pdbx_description
1 polymer ?
#
loop_
_entity_poly.entity_id
_entity_poly.type
_entity_poly.pdbx_seq_one_letter_code
_entity_poly.pdbx_strand_id
1 'polypeptide(L)'
;MRRPIRIPNLGGARATILHRPHPTVHALTRQLAAIGLEVTQAWPELGPEALAADYVFFDADMGHDGMFPWDPGASPMPMIALIGSEAPGRVEWSLRAGAHAQILKPVGDNGAYSALLIARDAFDAQRALSAEIADLRRRLDERLTVVRAVALLAARGKSEAEAYAQLRRMAMAWRVSFEDAAARIVASQAGEADRDDRRDRG
;
A
#
# COMPACT_ATOMS: atom_id res chain seq x y z
N MET A 1 -18.64 7.68 11.56
CA MET A 1 -19.30 8.64 10.63
C MET A 1 -18.89 8.25 9.22
N ARG A 2 -19.83 7.86 8.31
CA ARG A 2 -19.47 7.47 6.93
C ARG A 2 -19.02 8.71 6.16
N ARG A 3 -17.84 8.63 5.54
CA ARG A 3 -17.31 9.69 4.66
C ARG A 3 -18.26 9.84 3.46
N PRO A 4 -18.69 11.04 3.05
CA PRO A 4 -19.52 11.20 1.86
C PRO A 4 -18.73 10.71 0.65
N ILE A 5 -19.35 9.85 -0.17
CA ILE A 5 -18.77 9.38 -1.44
C ILE A 5 -18.63 10.61 -2.34
N ARG A 6 -17.41 11.02 -2.62
CA ARG A 6 -17.11 12.01 -3.66
C ARG A 6 -17.04 11.28 -4.98
N ILE A 7 -17.98 11.55 -5.87
CA ILE A 7 -17.90 11.07 -7.25
C ILE A 7 -16.71 11.79 -7.91
N PRO A 8 -15.61 11.08 -8.26
CA PRO A 8 -14.45 11.70 -8.89
C PRO A 8 -14.81 12.15 -10.31
N ASN A 9 -14.21 13.25 -10.77
CA ASN A 9 -14.18 13.56 -12.18
C ASN A 9 -13.20 12.57 -12.86
N LEU A 10 -13.73 11.72 -13.74
CA LEU A 10 -12.96 10.71 -14.45
C LEU A 10 -12.41 11.21 -15.80
N GLY A 11 -12.80 12.42 -16.25
CA GLY A 11 -12.33 12.99 -17.52
C GLY A 11 -10.81 13.20 -17.52
N GLY A 12 -10.13 12.65 -18.53
CA GLY A 12 -8.68 12.67 -18.67
C GLY A 12 -7.93 11.63 -17.83
N ALA A 13 -8.62 10.79 -17.04
CA ALA A 13 -7.98 9.68 -16.35
C ALA A 13 -7.53 8.60 -17.35
N ARG A 14 -6.46 7.90 -17.03
CA ARG A 14 -5.86 6.87 -17.89
C ARG A 14 -6.23 5.47 -17.39
N ALA A 15 -6.70 4.63 -18.31
CA ALA A 15 -7.01 3.24 -18.03
C ALA A 15 -6.18 2.31 -18.93
N THR A 16 -5.54 1.31 -18.35
CA THR A 16 -4.87 0.24 -19.10
C THR A 16 -5.72 -1.02 -19.05
N ILE A 17 -5.98 -1.62 -20.22
CA ILE A 17 -6.69 -2.90 -20.34
C ILE A 17 -5.66 -3.99 -20.64
N LEU A 18 -5.38 -4.83 -19.64
CA LEU A 18 -4.50 -5.99 -19.75
C LEU A 18 -5.34 -7.19 -20.18
N HIS A 19 -5.47 -7.39 -21.47
CA HIS A 19 -6.28 -8.45 -22.07
C HIS A 19 -5.81 -8.73 -23.50
N ARG A 20 -5.78 -9.99 -23.90
CA ARG A 20 -5.56 -10.34 -25.31
C ARG A 20 -6.61 -9.66 -26.21
N PRO A 21 -6.33 -9.43 -27.51
CA PRO A 21 -7.33 -8.91 -28.43
C PRO A 21 -8.62 -9.73 -28.40
N HIS A 22 -9.75 -9.08 -28.06
CA HIS A 22 -11.04 -9.74 -27.86
C HIS A 22 -12.21 -8.73 -27.98
N PRO A 23 -13.42 -9.11 -28.39
CA PRO A 23 -14.57 -8.23 -28.41
C PRO A 23 -14.86 -7.50 -27.09
N THR A 24 -14.60 -8.14 -25.95
CA THR A 24 -14.65 -7.54 -24.62
C THR A 24 -13.83 -6.25 -24.52
N VAL A 25 -12.62 -6.22 -25.08
CA VAL A 25 -11.74 -5.04 -25.07
C VAL A 25 -12.39 -3.89 -25.83
N HIS A 26 -12.95 -4.16 -27.00
CA HIS A 26 -13.63 -3.13 -27.80
C HIS A 26 -14.86 -2.55 -27.08
N ALA A 27 -15.69 -3.39 -26.47
CA ALA A 27 -16.86 -2.95 -25.70
C ALA A 27 -16.43 -2.09 -24.51
N LEU A 28 -15.43 -2.53 -23.76
CA LEU A 28 -14.91 -1.80 -22.60
C LEU A 28 -14.26 -0.46 -23.01
N THR A 29 -13.45 -0.46 -24.06
CA THR A 29 -12.80 0.76 -24.59
C THR A 29 -13.85 1.82 -24.97
N ARG A 30 -14.95 1.43 -25.62
CA ARG A 30 -16.05 2.37 -25.97
C ARG A 30 -16.67 2.99 -24.72
N GLN A 31 -16.96 2.19 -23.68
CA GLN A 31 -17.51 2.69 -22.43
C GLN A 31 -16.56 3.66 -21.74
N LEU A 32 -15.28 3.31 -21.63
CA LEU A 32 -14.26 4.14 -20.98
C LEU A 32 -14.04 5.47 -21.73
N ALA A 33 -13.99 5.42 -23.06
CA ALA A 33 -13.90 6.62 -23.88
C ALA A 33 -15.13 7.52 -23.74
N ALA A 34 -16.34 6.94 -23.68
CA ALA A 34 -17.59 7.69 -23.44
C ALA A 34 -17.62 8.38 -22.06
N ILE A 35 -16.95 7.81 -21.05
CA ILE A 35 -16.76 8.40 -19.72
C ILE A 35 -15.69 9.51 -19.75
N GLY A 36 -14.81 9.50 -20.77
CA GLY A 36 -13.72 10.48 -20.94
C GLY A 36 -12.35 9.98 -20.48
N LEU A 37 -12.14 8.66 -20.36
CA LEU A 37 -10.82 8.10 -20.06
C LEU A 37 -9.99 7.91 -21.33
N GLU A 38 -8.69 8.10 -21.18
CA GLU A 38 -7.68 7.67 -22.15
C GLU A 38 -7.36 6.19 -21.96
N VAL A 39 -7.49 5.38 -23.01
CA VAL A 39 -7.39 3.92 -22.90
C VAL A 39 -6.16 3.41 -23.63
N THR A 40 -5.33 2.64 -22.92
CA THR A 40 -4.22 1.86 -23.48
C THR A 40 -4.49 0.37 -23.32
N GLN A 41 -3.81 -0.46 -24.13
CA GLN A 41 -3.93 -1.91 -24.07
C GLN A 41 -2.55 -2.53 -23.89
N ALA A 42 -2.50 -3.59 -23.13
CA ALA A 42 -1.30 -4.39 -22.90
C ALA A 42 -1.64 -5.90 -22.92
N TRP A 43 -0.69 -6.72 -23.30
CA TRP A 43 -0.74 -8.18 -23.26
C TRP A 43 0.64 -8.74 -23.59
N PRO A 44 1.12 -9.82 -22.97
CA PRO A 44 0.45 -10.63 -21.91
C PRO A 44 0.67 -10.09 -20.48
N GLU A 45 1.51 -9.10 -20.29
CA GLU A 45 1.91 -8.54 -19.03
C GLU A 45 1.92 -7.00 -19.07
N LEU A 46 1.91 -6.37 -17.92
CA LEU A 46 2.05 -4.92 -17.78
C LEU A 46 3.52 -4.54 -17.71
N GLY A 47 3.94 -3.63 -18.61
CA GLY A 47 5.24 -3.00 -18.50
C GLY A 47 5.27 -1.83 -17.51
N PRO A 48 6.45 -1.22 -17.30
CA PRO A 48 6.63 -0.07 -16.39
C PRO A 48 5.75 1.13 -16.73
N GLU A 49 5.36 1.29 -18.02
CA GLU A 49 4.47 2.35 -18.50
C GLU A 49 3.07 2.28 -17.86
N ALA A 50 2.64 1.10 -17.41
CA ALA A 50 1.36 0.93 -16.72
C ALA A 50 1.30 1.67 -15.37
N LEU A 51 2.45 2.01 -14.77
CA LEU A 51 2.51 2.82 -13.55
C LEU A 51 1.97 4.24 -13.75
N ALA A 52 1.85 4.69 -15.01
CA ALA A 52 1.24 5.95 -15.36
C ALA A 52 -0.29 5.89 -15.48
N ALA A 53 -0.91 4.71 -15.36
CA ALA A 53 -2.35 4.54 -15.39
C ALA A 53 -3.00 4.89 -14.04
N ASP A 54 -4.24 5.41 -14.11
CA ASP A 54 -5.08 5.66 -12.94
C ASP A 54 -5.95 4.44 -12.59
N TYR A 55 -6.16 3.54 -13.56
CA TYR A 55 -6.94 2.30 -13.42
C TYR A 55 -6.35 1.19 -14.30
N VAL A 56 -6.42 -0.04 -13.81
CA VAL A 56 -6.09 -1.24 -14.58
C VAL A 56 -7.28 -2.18 -14.65
N PHE A 57 -7.68 -2.58 -15.86
CA PHE A 57 -8.60 -3.68 -16.11
C PHE A 57 -7.78 -4.88 -16.55
N PHE A 58 -8.02 -6.06 -16.00
CA PHE A 58 -7.24 -7.24 -16.32
C PHE A 58 -8.09 -8.49 -16.53
N ASP A 59 -7.67 -9.37 -17.43
CA ASP A 59 -8.32 -10.66 -17.71
C ASP A 59 -8.06 -11.66 -16.58
N ALA A 60 -9.06 -11.95 -15.75
CA ALA A 60 -8.93 -12.91 -14.67
C ALA A 60 -8.95 -14.38 -15.17
N ASP A 61 -9.59 -14.65 -16.32
CA ASP A 61 -9.68 -16.02 -16.85
C ASP A 61 -8.33 -16.53 -17.37
N MET A 62 -7.50 -15.63 -17.92
CA MET A 62 -6.16 -15.89 -18.41
C MET A 62 -5.08 -15.43 -17.44
N GLY A 63 -5.47 -15.03 -16.23
CA GLY A 63 -4.55 -14.51 -15.22
C GLY A 63 -3.49 -15.54 -14.80
N HIS A 64 -2.27 -15.07 -14.65
CA HIS A 64 -1.12 -15.84 -14.20
C HIS A 64 -0.21 -14.99 -13.31
N ASP A 65 0.62 -15.63 -12.50
CA ASP A 65 1.62 -14.95 -11.71
C ASP A 65 2.66 -14.28 -12.63
N GLY A 66 3.03 -13.05 -12.31
CA GLY A 66 3.97 -12.27 -13.11
C GLY A 66 3.35 -11.37 -14.19
N MET A 67 2.01 -11.38 -14.36
CA MET A 67 1.39 -10.44 -15.30
C MET A 67 1.38 -8.97 -14.82
N PHE A 68 1.73 -8.72 -13.55
CA PHE A 68 1.86 -7.40 -12.96
C PHE A 68 3.29 -7.13 -12.48
N PRO A 69 3.82 -5.89 -12.63
CA PRO A 69 5.16 -5.53 -12.15
C PRO A 69 5.22 -5.25 -10.65
N TRP A 70 4.21 -5.62 -9.87
CA TRP A 70 4.12 -5.48 -8.42
C TRP A 70 3.66 -6.77 -7.76
N ASP A 71 3.89 -6.89 -6.47
CA ASP A 71 3.47 -8.05 -5.68
C ASP A 71 1.94 -8.13 -5.59
N PRO A 72 1.37 -9.33 -5.44
CA PRO A 72 -0.06 -9.52 -5.26
C PRO A 72 -0.64 -8.65 -4.15
N GLY A 73 -1.70 -7.90 -4.45
CA GLY A 73 -2.34 -6.98 -3.50
C GLY A 73 -1.60 -5.66 -3.26
N ALA A 74 -0.44 -5.44 -3.87
CA ALA A 74 0.36 -4.21 -3.73
C ALA A 74 0.22 -3.24 -4.92
N SER A 75 -0.87 -3.35 -5.66
CA SER A 75 -1.16 -2.45 -6.78
C SER A 75 -1.10 -0.98 -6.38
N PRO A 76 -0.40 -0.12 -7.16
CA PRO A 76 -0.35 1.32 -6.89
C PRO A 76 -1.61 2.08 -7.34
N MET A 77 -2.54 1.42 -8.05
CA MET A 77 -3.80 1.98 -8.55
C MET A 77 -4.96 0.98 -8.41
N PRO A 78 -6.22 1.45 -8.53
CA PRO A 78 -7.39 0.58 -8.57
C PRO A 78 -7.32 -0.45 -9.70
N MET A 79 -7.60 -1.71 -9.38
CA MET A 79 -7.65 -2.83 -10.33
C MET A 79 -9.06 -3.38 -10.47
N ILE A 80 -9.49 -3.65 -11.69
CA ILE A 80 -10.81 -4.19 -12.02
C ILE A 80 -10.63 -5.51 -12.78
N ALA A 81 -11.14 -6.61 -12.23
CA ALA A 81 -11.07 -7.92 -12.86
C ALA A 81 -12.16 -8.09 -13.93
N LEU A 82 -11.79 -8.61 -15.10
CA LEU A 82 -12.72 -9.04 -16.16
C LEU A 82 -12.86 -10.56 -16.03
N ILE A 83 -14.04 -11.02 -15.61
CA ILE A 83 -14.32 -12.42 -15.26
C ILE A 83 -15.33 -13.01 -16.22
N GLY A 84 -14.94 -14.06 -16.94
CA GLY A 84 -15.86 -14.84 -17.80
C GLY A 84 -16.36 -16.12 -17.13
N SER A 85 -15.54 -16.65 -16.21
CA SER A 85 -15.90 -17.84 -15.44
C SER A 85 -15.85 -17.54 -13.94
N GLU A 86 -16.98 -17.71 -13.25
CA GLU A 86 -17.08 -17.60 -11.79
C GLU A 86 -16.55 -18.87 -11.07
N ALA A 87 -15.65 -19.62 -11.71
CA ALA A 87 -14.99 -20.74 -11.06
C ALA A 87 -14.25 -20.24 -9.81
N PRO A 88 -14.43 -20.91 -8.64
CA PRO A 88 -13.89 -20.40 -7.36
C PRO A 88 -12.41 -20.04 -7.41
N GLY A 89 -11.57 -20.84 -8.06
CA GLY A 89 -10.14 -20.57 -8.18
C GLY A 89 -9.81 -19.31 -9.00
N ARG A 90 -10.65 -18.92 -9.97
CA ARG A 90 -10.47 -17.68 -10.75
C ARG A 90 -10.87 -16.45 -9.98
N VAL A 91 -11.97 -16.54 -9.25
CA VAL A 91 -12.40 -15.46 -8.34
C VAL A 91 -11.38 -15.27 -7.23
N GLU A 92 -10.94 -16.35 -6.59
CA GLU A 92 -9.90 -16.30 -5.55
C GLU A 92 -8.59 -15.69 -6.07
N TRP A 93 -8.14 -16.12 -7.26
CA TRP A 93 -6.95 -15.55 -7.88
C TRP A 93 -7.07 -14.06 -8.13
N SER A 94 -8.21 -13.59 -8.66
CA SER A 94 -8.43 -12.16 -8.92
C SER A 94 -8.42 -11.32 -7.64
N LEU A 95 -9.01 -11.82 -6.55
CA LEU A 95 -8.99 -11.17 -5.23
C LEU A 95 -7.56 -11.12 -4.66
N ARG A 96 -6.80 -12.22 -4.77
CA ARG A 96 -5.41 -12.29 -4.33
C ARG A 96 -4.50 -11.37 -5.16
N ALA A 97 -4.77 -11.22 -6.47
CA ALA A 97 -4.09 -10.25 -7.32
C ALA A 97 -4.37 -8.79 -6.92
N GLY A 98 -5.40 -8.54 -6.12
CA GLY A 98 -5.76 -7.21 -5.63
C GLY A 98 -6.87 -6.54 -6.43
N ALA A 99 -7.81 -7.30 -7.00
CA ALA A 99 -8.99 -6.72 -7.64
C ALA A 99 -9.86 -5.95 -6.63
N HIS A 100 -10.15 -4.70 -6.92
CA HIS A 100 -10.99 -3.81 -6.12
C HIS A 100 -12.45 -3.79 -6.60
N ALA A 101 -12.68 -4.20 -7.85
CA ALA A 101 -14.00 -4.42 -8.45
C ALA A 101 -13.89 -5.47 -9.54
N GLN A 102 -15.04 -5.90 -10.06
CA GLN A 102 -15.11 -6.87 -11.15
C GLN A 102 -16.19 -6.49 -12.17
N ILE A 103 -15.99 -6.91 -13.41
CA ILE A 103 -16.97 -6.87 -14.48
C ILE A 103 -17.09 -8.28 -15.07
N LEU A 104 -18.31 -8.78 -15.18
CA LEU A 104 -18.56 -10.06 -15.81
C LEU A 104 -18.48 -9.96 -17.34
N LYS A 105 -17.86 -10.94 -17.97
CA LYS A 105 -17.89 -11.14 -19.43
C LYS A 105 -19.11 -11.97 -19.85
N PRO A 106 -19.75 -11.68 -20.97
CA PRO A 106 -19.38 -10.65 -21.96
C PRO A 106 -19.67 -9.24 -21.45
N VAL A 107 -18.73 -8.31 -21.69
CA VAL A 107 -18.91 -6.90 -21.34
C VAL A 107 -19.93 -6.29 -22.30
N GLY A 108 -21.05 -5.82 -21.75
CA GLY A 108 -22.13 -5.15 -22.48
C GLY A 108 -21.84 -3.67 -22.75
N ASP A 109 -22.89 -2.85 -22.79
CA ASP A 109 -22.78 -1.40 -23.07
C ASP A 109 -22.71 -0.55 -21.79
N ASN A 110 -22.74 -1.17 -20.60
CA ASN A 110 -22.70 -0.51 -19.29
C ASN A 110 -21.88 -1.32 -18.28
N GLY A 111 -21.70 -0.76 -17.08
CA GLY A 111 -20.98 -1.42 -15.97
C GLY A 111 -19.59 -0.85 -15.71
N ALA A 112 -18.89 -0.29 -16.71
CA ALA A 112 -17.55 0.25 -16.50
C ALA A 112 -17.54 1.42 -15.52
N TYR A 113 -18.52 2.33 -15.59
CA TYR A 113 -18.60 3.48 -14.70
C TYR A 113 -18.77 3.08 -13.23
N SER A 114 -19.70 2.18 -12.93
CA SER A 114 -19.91 1.69 -11.57
C SER A 114 -18.68 0.93 -11.05
N ALA A 115 -18.05 0.10 -11.89
CA ALA A 115 -16.83 -0.62 -11.51
C ALA A 115 -15.67 0.33 -11.20
N LEU A 116 -15.48 1.42 -11.97
CA LEU A 116 -14.49 2.45 -11.69
C LEU A 116 -14.72 3.11 -10.33
N LEU A 117 -15.97 3.49 -10.02
CA LEU A 117 -16.31 4.11 -8.73
C LEU A 117 -16.09 3.16 -7.56
N ILE A 118 -16.54 1.90 -7.67
CA ILE A 118 -16.38 0.88 -6.64
C ILE A 118 -14.89 0.58 -6.43
N ALA A 119 -14.13 0.41 -7.51
CA ALA A 119 -12.70 0.14 -7.42
C ALA A 119 -11.94 1.29 -6.75
N ARG A 120 -12.27 2.53 -7.08
CA ARG A 120 -11.67 3.70 -6.46
C ARG A 120 -11.97 3.79 -4.97
N ASP A 121 -13.23 3.63 -4.58
CA ASP A 121 -13.64 3.69 -3.18
C ASP A 121 -12.96 2.59 -2.34
N ALA A 122 -12.95 1.35 -2.85
CA ALA A 122 -12.28 0.21 -2.20
C ALA A 122 -10.77 0.44 -2.07
N PHE A 123 -10.11 0.90 -3.12
CA PHE A 123 -8.67 1.20 -3.12
C PHE A 123 -8.32 2.30 -2.13
N ASP A 124 -9.07 3.42 -2.14
CA ASP A 124 -8.83 4.55 -1.25
C ASP A 124 -9.07 4.16 0.22
N ALA A 125 -10.09 3.33 0.50
CA ALA A 125 -10.35 2.79 1.83
C ALA A 125 -9.22 1.87 2.31
N GLN A 126 -8.71 0.98 1.46
CA GLN A 126 -7.58 0.09 1.77
C GLN A 126 -6.30 0.89 2.05
N ARG A 127 -6.01 1.90 1.23
CA ARG A 127 -4.84 2.78 1.45
C ARG A 127 -4.93 3.56 2.74
N ALA A 128 -6.12 4.11 3.06
CA ALA A 128 -6.33 4.84 4.30
C ALA A 128 -6.10 3.93 5.53
N LEU A 129 -6.64 2.70 5.50
CA LEU A 129 -6.45 1.72 6.57
C LEU A 129 -4.97 1.32 6.72
N SER A 130 -4.28 1.07 5.59
CA SER A 130 -2.85 0.73 5.60
C SER A 130 -2.00 1.86 6.19
N ALA A 131 -2.32 3.11 5.85
CA ALA A 131 -1.63 4.29 6.39
C ALA A 131 -1.88 4.44 7.91
N GLU A 132 -3.12 4.20 8.37
CA GLU A 132 -3.46 4.23 9.80
C GLU A 132 -2.71 3.14 10.58
N ILE A 133 -2.67 1.91 10.06
CA ILE A 133 -1.91 0.80 10.67
C ILE A 133 -0.41 1.15 10.75
N ALA A 134 0.16 1.72 9.69
CA ALA A 134 1.56 2.12 9.67
C ALA A 134 1.84 3.22 10.72
N ASP A 135 0.95 4.21 10.86
CA ASP A 135 1.07 5.27 11.87
C ASP A 135 0.97 4.72 13.29
N LEU A 136 0.02 3.82 13.55
CA LEU A 136 -0.14 3.18 14.87
C LEU A 136 1.09 2.32 15.24
N ARG A 137 1.66 1.57 14.28
CA ARG A 137 2.88 0.80 14.49
C ARG A 137 4.06 1.72 14.82
N ARG A 138 4.24 2.78 14.06
CA ARG A 138 5.31 3.77 14.31
C ARG A 138 5.20 4.34 15.73
N ARG A 139 4.00 4.78 16.15
CA ARG A 139 3.77 5.30 17.51
C ARG A 139 4.05 4.27 18.59
N LEU A 140 3.75 3.00 18.35
CA LEU A 140 4.06 1.93 19.29
C LEU A 140 5.58 1.72 19.42
N ASP A 141 6.30 1.70 18.29
CA ASP A 141 7.76 1.55 18.26
C ASP A 141 8.47 2.72 18.95
N GLU A 142 7.97 3.96 18.73
CA GLU A 142 8.47 5.15 19.41
C GLU A 142 8.31 5.03 20.94
N ARG A 143 7.15 4.58 21.45
CA ARG A 143 6.92 4.36 22.89
C ARG A 143 7.84 3.28 23.46
N LEU A 144 8.00 2.16 22.76
CA LEU A 144 8.90 1.08 23.18
C LEU A 144 10.36 1.56 23.23
N THR A 145 10.77 2.39 22.29
CA THR A 145 12.10 3.00 22.25
C THR A 145 12.33 3.92 23.44
N VAL A 146 11.34 4.73 23.83
CA VAL A 146 11.39 5.57 25.03
C VAL A 146 11.56 4.70 26.31
N VAL A 147 10.75 3.65 26.45
CA VAL A 147 10.83 2.75 27.60
C VAL A 147 12.22 2.11 27.68
N ARG A 148 12.76 1.62 26.56
CA ARG A 148 14.13 1.06 26.50
C ARG A 148 15.19 2.09 26.90
N ALA A 149 15.11 3.31 26.39
CA ALA A 149 16.07 4.38 26.73
C ALA A 149 16.02 4.72 28.24
N VAL A 150 14.83 4.80 28.82
CA VAL A 150 14.66 5.05 30.26
C VAL A 150 15.25 3.89 31.07
N ALA A 151 14.97 2.64 30.70
CA ALA A 151 15.53 1.45 31.38
C ALA A 151 17.08 1.43 31.30
N LEU A 152 17.67 1.76 30.15
CA LEU A 152 19.12 1.87 29.97
C LEU A 152 19.76 2.95 30.85
N LEU A 153 19.10 4.10 30.99
CA LEU A 153 19.54 5.17 31.86
C LEU A 153 19.38 4.81 33.36
N ALA A 154 18.31 4.10 33.71
CA ALA A 154 18.06 3.63 35.08
C ALA A 154 19.06 2.55 35.52
N ALA A 155 19.47 1.66 34.61
CA ALA A 155 20.48 0.62 34.87
C ALA A 155 21.84 1.20 35.32
N ARG A 156 22.07 2.50 35.12
CA ARG A 156 23.26 3.24 35.61
C ARG A 156 23.08 3.77 37.05
N GLY A 157 22.20 3.19 37.84
CA GLY A 157 22.01 3.52 39.27
C GLY A 157 21.05 4.69 39.52
N LYS A 158 20.18 5.03 38.56
CA LYS A 158 19.18 6.09 38.68
C LYS A 158 17.79 5.49 38.90
N SER A 159 16.92 6.25 39.58
CA SER A 159 15.50 5.94 39.59
C SER A 159 14.90 6.17 38.19
N GLU A 160 13.77 5.53 37.92
CA GLU A 160 13.02 5.72 36.65
C GLU A 160 12.68 7.20 36.38
N ALA A 161 12.26 7.93 37.45
CA ALA A 161 11.93 9.34 37.34
C ALA A 161 13.16 10.20 36.99
N GLU A 162 14.32 9.90 37.57
CA GLU A 162 15.59 10.59 37.22
C GLU A 162 16.07 10.28 35.82
N ALA A 163 15.93 9.02 35.39
CA ALA A 163 16.25 8.57 34.03
C ALA A 163 15.36 9.29 33.00
N TYR A 164 14.06 9.34 33.25
CA TYR A 164 13.12 10.07 32.40
C TYR A 164 13.44 11.57 32.32
N ALA A 165 13.72 12.20 33.47
CA ALA A 165 14.11 13.61 33.51
C ALA A 165 15.44 13.87 32.77
N GLN A 166 16.39 12.93 32.85
CA GLN A 166 17.65 13.00 32.12
C GLN A 166 17.40 12.92 30.59
N LEU A 167 16.61 11.96 30.11
CA LEU A 167 16.27 11.83 28.71
C LEU A 167 15.65 13.13 28.18
N ARG A 168 14.75 13.75 28.95
CA ARG A 168 14.13 15.03 28.58
C ARG A 168 15.14 16.16 28.47
N ARG A 169 16.12 16.24 29.39
CA ARG A 169 17.21 17.25 29.31
C ARG A 169 18.07 17.03 28.08
N MET A 170 18.38 15.76 27.74
CA MET A 170 19.15 15.43 26.54
C MET A 170 18.41 15.81 25.25
N ALA A 171 17.12 15.52 25.15
CA ALA A 171 16.29 15.95 24.02
C ALA A 171 16.35 17.48 23.82
N MET A 172 16.21 18.25 24.91
CA MET A 172 16.30 19.72 24.84
C MET A 172 17.72 20.19 24.44
N ALA A 173 18.76 19.59 25.01
CA ALA A 173 20.15 19.96 24.70
C ALA A 173 20.52 19.65 23.24
N TRP A 174 20.04 18.55 22.71
CA TRP A 174 20.26 18.14 21.32
C TRP A 174 19.29 18.78 20.33
N ARG A 175 18.27 19.50 20.80
CA ARG A 175 17.21 20.12 19.99
C ARG A 175 16.50 19.12 19.07
N VAL A 176 16.17 17.97 19.62
CA VAL A 176 15.44 16.89 18.93
C VAL A 176 14.17 16.52 19.71
N SER A 177 13.31 15.72 19.11
CA SER A 177 12.14 15.15 19.82
C SER A 177 12.58 14.24 20.97
N PHE A 178 11.65 13.96 21.88
CA PHE A 178 11.90 13.04 22.99
C PHE A 178 12.16 11.62 22.50
N GLU A 179 11.46 11.20 21.46
CA GLU A 179 11.59 9.93 20.78
C GLU A 179 12.92 9.80 20.03
N ASP A 180 13.36 10.86 19.34
CA ASP A 180 14.66 10.89 18.68
C ASP A 180 15.82 10.81 19.68
N ALA A 181 15.69 11.49 20.81
CA ALA A 181 16.70 11.39 21.87
C ALA A 181 16.76 9.95 22.45
N ALA A 182 15.61 9.32 22.65
CA ALA A 182 15.52 7.93 23.08
C ALA A 182 16.18 6.98 22.07
N ALA A 183 15.89 7.14 20.78
CA ALA A 183 16.47 6.35 19.71
C ALA A 183 18.00 6.45 19.67
N ARG A 184 18.57 7.66 19.84
CA ARG A 184 20.03 7.87 19.92
C ARG A 184 20.66 7.14 21.10
N ILE A 185 20.01 7.13 22.27
CA ILE A 185 20.52 6.42 23.46
C ILE A 185 20.52 4.92 23.21
N VAL A 186 19.42 4.37 22.68
CA VAL A 186 19.32 2.94 22.36
C VAL A 186 20.37 2.52 21.33
N ALA A 187 20.58 3.32 20.28
CA ALA A 187 21.55 3.05 19.22
C ALA A 187 23.01 3.12 19.75
N SER A 188 23.34 4.07 20.65
CA SER A 188 24.67 4.18 21.21
C SER A 188 25.05 2.95 22.04
N GLN A 189 24.11 2.39 22.80
CA GLN A 189 24.36 1.17 23.58
C GLN A 189 24.52 -0.07 22.71
N ALA A 190 23.74 -0.19 21.63
CA ALA A 190 23.93 -1.29 20.68
C ALA A 190 25.34 -1.28 20.05
N GLY A 191 25.85 -0.09 19.74
CA GLY A 191 27.22 0.09 19.23
C GLY A 191 28.33 -0.16 20.25
N GLU A 192 28.08 0.05 21.55
CA GLU A 192 29.00 -0.29 22.65
C GLU A 192 29.05 -1.81 22.84
N ALA A 193 27.90 -2.49 22.85
CA ALA A 193 27.84 -3.94 22.99
C ALA A 193 28.53 -4.70 21.85
N ASP A 194 28.39 -4.23 20.60
CA ASP A 194 29.04 -4.82 19.43
C ASP A 194 30.60 -4.62 19.46
N ARG A 195 31.08 -3.55 20.08
CA ARG A 195 32.52 -3.31 20.27
C ARG A 195 33.11 -4.17 21.35
N ASP A 196 32.39 -4.46 22.44
CA ASP A 196 32.84 -5.31 23.53
C ASP A 196 32.91 -6.79 23.07
N ASP A 197 31.91 -7.26 22.33
CA ASP A 197 31.88 -8.62 21.78
C ASP A 197 33.00 -8.88 20.76
N ARG A 198 33.47 -7.85 20.04
CA ARG A 198 34.63 -7.94 19.13
C ARG A 198 35.96 -7.93 19.87
N ARG A 199 36.04 -7.32 21.05
CA ARG A 199 37.25 -7.31 21.88
C ARG A 199 37.46 -8.64 22.59
N ASP A 200 36.39 -9.34 22.96
CA ASP A 200 36.49 -10.65 23.65
C ASP A 200 36.79 -11.82 22.69
N ARG A 201 36.66 -11.61 21.37
CA ARG A 201 36.93 -12.63 20.34
C ARG A 201 38.30 -12.49 19.65
N GLY A 202 39.11 -11.53 20.01
CA GLY A 202 40.44 -11.28 19.44
C GLY A 202 41.54 -11.54 20.46
#